data_e734d4aa229f51a2d0bb7316d81fdafd
#
_entry.id   e734d4aa229f51a2d0bb7316d81fdafd
#
_cell.length_a   1.000
_cell.length_b   1.000
_cell.length_c   1.000
_cell.angle_alpha   90.00
_cell.angle_beta   90.00
_cell.angle_gamma   90.00
#
_symmetry.space_group_name_H-M   'P 1'
#
loop_
_entity.id
_entity.type
_entity.pdbx_description
1 polymer ?
#
loop_
_entity_poly.entity_id
_entity_poly.type
_entity_poly.pdbx_seq_one_letter_code
_entity_poly.pdbx_strand_id
1 'polypeptide(L)'
;MHLPAEGYFLLLFFKGEKFMATINKEYKTINERIGILQSRGLLFKNINKAKEILLEHPYFDIINANEKLFCKPNTSSKEYFSHIFFEDLYGVYSFNNELSKLTMNSLLSAESKLKNSLAYRFSGRYCYNISRTEEYLNPNNYIQPTQRALYYKFSDFTPFTDNDYVQKLKRQNNYMAAYDKLPFWIALKGIVLGTTILFIQFLDPITKNEVKKDLKMDKFSDDGFEL
;
A
#
# COMPACT_ATOMS: atom_id res chain seq x y z
N MET A 1 14.32 -1.59 -12.28
CA MET A 1 14.63 -0.92 -11.02
C MET A 1 13.36 -0.96 -10.17
N HIS A 2 13.27 -1.90 -9.22
CA HIS A 2 12.08 -2.10 -8.37
C HIS A 2 12.15 -1.11 -7.21
N LEU A 3 11.21 -0.18 -7.16
CA LEU A 3 10.94 0.60 -5.94
C LEU A 3 10.16 -0.30 -4.97
N PRO A 4 10.54 -0.37 -3.70
CA PRO A 4 9.82 -1.15 -2.70
C PRO A 4 8.40 -0.58 -2.48
N ALA A 5 7.47 -1.47 -2.16
CA ALA A 5 6.02 -1.19 -2.02
C ALA A 5 5.68 -0.12 -0.95
N GLU A 6 6.63 0.28 -0.13
CA GLU A 6 6.45 1.29 0.92
C GLU A 6 6.30 2.72 0.39
N GLY A 7 6.66 2.98 -0.88
CA GLY A 7 6.57 4.32 -1.49
C GLY A 7 5.17 4.75 -1.96
N TYR A 8 4.24 3.84 -2.16
CA TYR A 8 2.97 4.15 -2.82
C TYR A 8 1.89 4.74 -1.89
N PHE A 9 1.97 4.50 -0.59
CA PHE A 9 0.98 5.03 0.36
C PHE A 9 1.09 6.55 0.58
N LEU A 10 2.27 7.12 0.40
CA LEU A 10 2.52 8.56 0.53
C LEU A 10 2.17 9.39 -0.73
N LEU A 11 2.08 8.74 -1.91
CA LEU A 11 1.85 9.44 -3.19
C LEU A 11 0.38 9.83 -3.44
N LEU A 12 -0.59 9.26 -2.73
CA LEU A 12 -2.01 9.53 -2.93
C LEU A 12 -2.49 10.88 -2.37
N PHE A 13 -1.68 11.58 -1.59
CA PHE A 13 -2.06 12.87 -0.98
C PHE A 13 -1.51 14.12 -1.68
N PHE A 14 -0.72 13.97 -2.76
CA PHE A 14 -0.13 15.11 -3.46
C PHE A 14 -0.56 15.21 -4.94
N LYS A 15 -1.85 15.38 -5.19
CA LYS A 15 -2.32 15.92 -6.48
C LYS A 15 -2.53 17.42 -6.35
N GLY A 16 -1.47 18.18 -6.61
CA GLY A 16 -1.51 19.63 -6.72
C GLY A 16 -0.31 20.07 -7.55
N GLU A 17 -0.53 20.23 -8.86
CA GLU A 17 0.48 20.73 -9.78
C GLU A 17 0.93 22.13 -9.37
N LYS A 18 2.20 22.27 -8.98
CA LYS A 18 3.01 23.45 -9.23
C LYS A 18 4.37 22.97 -9.71
N PHE A 19 4.74 23.34 -10.91
CA PHE A 19 6.11 23.26 -11.41
C PHE A 19 7.05 23.79 -10.34
N MET A 20 7.72 22.91 -9.62
CA MET A 20 8.69 23.33 -8.61
C MET A 20 9.98 23.70 -9.34
N ALA A 21 10.40 24.94 -9.17
CA ALA A 21 11.73 25.36 -9.57
C ALA A 21 12.77 24.39 -9.01
N THR A 22 13.76 24.02 -9.80
CA THR A 22 14.85 23.14 -9.40
C THR A 22 15.61 23.79 -8.23
N ILE A 23 15.41 23.24 -7.02
CA ILE A 23 16.08 23.75 -5.81
C ILE A 23 17.32 22.90 -5.58
N ASN A 24 18.50 23.45 -5.84
CA ASN A 24 19.76 22.86 -5.42
C ASN A 24 19.92 23.05 -3.92
N LYS A 25 20.03 21.95 -3.18
CA LYS A 25 20.26 21.98 -1.73
C LYS A 25 21.64 21.40 -1.44
N GLU A 26 22.47 22.20 -0.77
CA GLU A 26 23.74 21.73 -0.25
C GLU A 26 23.54 20.79 0.94
N TYR A 27 24.51 19.88 1.11
CA TYR A 27 24.58 19.05 2.32
C TYR A 27 24.78 19.95 3.54
N LYS A 28 24.05 19.64 4.63
CA LYS A 28 24.18 20.29 5.92
C LYS A 28 24.38 19.23 7.01
N THR A 29 25.36 19.48 7.85
CA THR A 29 25.60 18.66 9.05
C THR A 29 24.40 18.78 10.01
N ILE A 30 24.30 17.84 10.96
CA ILE A 30 23.22 17.88 11.97
C ILE A 30 23.27 19.17 12.81
N ASN A 31 24.47 19.65 13.16
CA ASN A 31 24.63 20.88 13.91
C ASN A 31 24.11 22.09 13.13
N GLU A 32 24.47 22.20 11.84
CA GLU A 32 23.95 23.26 10.97
C GLU A 32 22.43 23.19 10.81
N ARG A 33 21.86 21.99 10.66
CA ARG A 33 20.40 21.78 10.59
C ARG A 33 19.70 22.25 11.86
N ILE A 34 20.24 21.92 13.04
CA ILE A 34 19.72 22.37 14.32
C ILE A 34 19.80 23.90 14.39
N GLY A 35 20.93 24.53 14.02
CA GLY A 35 21.06 25.99 13.99
C GLY A 35 20.01 26.65 13.08
N ILE A 36 19.73 26.07 11.91
CA ILE A 36 18.68 26.54 11.00
C ILE A 36 17.29 26.41 11.65
N LEU A 37 17.00 25.33 12.35
CA LEU A 37 15.72 25.14 13.03
C LEU A 37 15.55 26.15 14.18
N GLN A 38 16.60 26.39 14.95
CA GLN A 38 16.61 27.40 16.01
C GLN A 38 16.41 28.83 15.46
N SER A 39 17.06 29.16 14.34
CA SER A 39 16.88 30.47 13.69
C SER A 39 15.45 30.67 13.16
N ARG A 40 14.69 29.61 12.96
CA ARG A 40 13.27 29.61 12.59
C ARG A 40 12.31 29.59 13.78
N GLY A 41 12.84 29.63 15.00
CA GLY A 41 12.05 29.68 16.24
C GLY A 41 11.70 28.31 16.83
N LEU A 42 12.26 27.20 16.30
CA LEU A 42 12.06 25.89 16.92
C LEU A 42 12.88 25.77 18.20
N LEU A 43 12.23 25.38 19.28
CA LEU A 43 12.85 25.14 20.57
C LEU A 43 13.26 23.67 20.73
N PHE A 44 14.18 23.41 21.64
CA PHE A 44 14.68 22.06 21.95
C PHE A 44 14.70 21.86 23.46
N LYS A 45 14.01 20.84 23.97
CA LYS A 45 14.12 20.45 25.40
C LYS A 45 15.47 19.80 25.67
N ASN A 46 15.96 18.97 24.71
CA ASN A 46 17.27 18.34 24.79
C ASN A 46 17.92 18.24 23.40
N ILE A 47 18.88 19.13 23.15
CA ILE A 47 19.59 19.19 21.85
C ILE A 47 20.37 17.90 21.57
N ASN A 48 20.99 17.27 22.55
CA ASN A 48 21.77 16.05 22.35
C ASN A 48 20.86 14.90 21.95
N LYS A 49 19.71 14.77 22.60
CA LYS A 49 18.71 13.77 22.22
C LYS A 49 18.13 14.03 20.84
N ALA A 50 17.90 15.31 20.49
CA ALA A 50 17.44 15.67 19.14
C ALA A 50 18.48 15.29 18.06
N LYS A 51 19.78 15.43 18.34
CA LYS A 51 20.86 14.98 17.43
C LYS A 51 20.81 13.48 17.20
N GLU A 52 20.67 12.69 18.27
CA GLU A 52 20.54 11.22 18.18
C GLU A 52 19.33 10.84 17.31
N ILE A 53 18.16 11.43 17.58
CA ILE A 53 16.94 11.19 16.81
C ILE A 53 17.13 11.53 15.33
N LEU A 54 17.79 12.65 14.99
CA LEU A 54 18.04 13.07 13.62
C LEU A 54 19.12 12.22 12.91
N LEU A 55 19.91 11.45 13.65
CA LEU A 55 20.81 10.42 13.10
C LEU A 55 20.08 9.12 12.78
N GLU A 56 19.12 8.75 13.64
CA GLU A 56 18.36 7.49 13.54
C GLU A 56 17.20 7.58 12.54
N HIS A 57 16.63 8.77 12.35
CA HIS A 57 15.40 8.97 11.58
C HIS A 57 15.54 10.02 10.47
N PRO A 58 14.82 9.89 9.36
CA PRO A 58 14.89 10.84 8.26
C PRO A 58 14.46 12.25 8.67
N TYR A 59 15.35 13.22 8.50
CA TYR A 59 15.08 14.64 8.75
C TYR A 59 13.80 15.14 8.07
N PHE A 60 13.58 14.70 6.82
CA PHE A 60 12.43 15.12 6.03
C PHE A 60 11.12 14.74 6.70
N ASP A 61 11.02 13.52 7.22
CA ASP A 61 9.79 12.97 7.79
C ASP A 61 9.44 13.61 9.14
N ILE A 62 10.46 13.93 9.95
CA ILE A 62 10.25 14.62 11.23
C ILE A 62 9.89 16.09 11.00
N ILE A 63 10.67 16.78 10.16
CA ILE A 63 10.63 18.25 10.08
C ILE A 63 9.69 18.75 8.99
N ASN A 64 9.79 18.20 7.76
CA ASN A 64 9.08 18.75 6.62
C ASN A 64 7.67 18.17 6.43
N ALA A 65 7.47 16.89 6.74
CA ALA A 65 6.19 16.23 6.51
C ALA A 65 5.05 16.87 7.29
N ASN A 66 5.33 17.35 8.51
CA ASN A 66 4.35 17.94 9.40
C ASN A 66 4.47 19.47 9.55
N GLU A 67 5.25 20.11 8.68
CA GLU A 67 5.55 21.55 8.75
C GLU A 67 4.29 22.42 8.86
N LYS A 68 3.25 22.11 8.09
CA LYS A 68 2.00 22.88 8.09
C LYS A 68 1.29 22.92 9.44
N LEU A 69 1.55 21.96 10.32
CA LEU A 69 0.95 21.91 11.66
C LEU A 69 1.65 22.87 12.65
N PHE A 70 2.91 23.18 12.40
CA PHE A 70 3.78 23.85 13.38
C PHE A 70 4.34 25.17 12.92
N CYS A 71 4.21 25.50 11.63
CA CYS A 71 4.72 26.75 11.05
C CYS A 71 3.61 27.76 10.78
N LYS A 72 3.95 29.03 10.93
CA LYS A 72 3.07 30.16 10.60
C LYS A 72 2.77 30.15 9.10
N PRO A 73 1.50 30.32 8.71
CA PRO A 73 1.14 30.42 7.29
C PRO A 73 1.59 31.78 6.72
N ASN A 74 1.85 31.81 5.41
CA ASN A 74 2.11 33.04 4.64
C ASN A 74 3.34 33.88 5.09
N THR A 75 4.33 33.27 5.71
CA THR A 75 5.62 33.90 5.98
C THR A 75 6.57 33.71 4.80
N SER A 76 7.40 34.71 4.49
CA SER A 76 8.42 34.62 3.42
C SER A 76 9.53 33.63 3.76
N SER A 77 9.75 33.38 5.05
CA SER A 77 10.64 32.34 5.59
C SER A 77 9.83 31.41 6.48
N LYS A 78 10.26 30.16 6.56
CA LYS A 78 9.63 29.19 7.47
C LYS A 78 9.88 29.60 8.92
N GLU A 79 8.81 29.94 9.64
CA GLU A 79 8.83 30.27 11.06
C GLU A 79 7.88 29.38 11.84
N TYR A 80 8.35 28.82 12.94
CA TYR A 80 7.53 28.04 13.85
C TYR A 80 6.63 28.95 14.70
N PHE A 81 5.48 28.42 15.11
CA PHE A 81 4.68 29.08 16.14
C PHE A 81 5.47 29.18 17.46
N SER A 82 5.08 30.11 18.33
CA SER A 82 5.71 30.25 19.66
C SER A 82 5.55 28.95 20.48
N HIS A 83 6.57 28.63 21.26
CA HIS A 83 6.58 27.47 22.17
C HIS A 83 6.50 26.10 21.51
N ILE A 84 6.81 25.97 20.22
CA ILE A 84 6.95 24.67 19.56
C ILE A 84 8.34 24.10 19.82
N PHE A 85 8.40 22.87 20.29
CA PHE A 85 9.63 22.13 20.54
C PHE A 85 9.87 21.07 19.44
N PHE A 86 11.13 20.72 19.23
CA PHE A 86 11.49 19.59 18.34
C PHE A 86 10.77 18.30 18.77
N GLU A 87 10.62 18.10 20.06
CA GLU A 87 9.96 16.94 20.65
C GLU A 87 8.47 16.84 20.27
N ASP A 88 7.82 17.96 19.96
CA ASP A 88 6.44 17.97 19.47
C ASP A 88 6.36 17.43 18.04
N LEU A 89 7.29 17.85 17.16
CA LEU A 89 7.40 17.34 15.80
C LEU A 89 7.74 15.82 15.81
N TYR A 90 8.69 15.44 16.65
CA TYR A 90 9.07 14.03 16.82
C TYR A 90 7.92 13.19 17.38
N GLY A 91 7.12 13.75 18.28
CA GLY A 91 5.92 13.10 18.80
C GLY A 91 4.91 12.76 17.70
N VAL A 92 4.62 13.70 16.81
CA VAL A 92 3.74 13.48 15.65
C VAL A 92 4.34 12.43 14.68
N TYR A 93 5.63 12.54 14.40
CA TYR A 93 6.32 11.55 13.57
C TYR A 93 6.21 10.13 14.17
N SER A 94 6.48 9.99 15.46
CA SER A 94 6.42 8.70 16.17
C SER A 94 5.00 8.14 16.17
N PHE A 95 4.00 8.98 16.43
CA PHE A 95 2.58 8.58 16.36
C PHE A 95 2.21 8.08 14.96
N ASN A 96 2.58 8.82 13.92
CA ASN A 96 2.31 8.41 12.53
C ASN A 96 2.96 7.08 12.17
N ASN A 97 4.20 6.84 12.64
CA ASN A 97 4.90 5.58 12.44
C ASN A 97 4.19 4.40 13.12
N GLU A 98 3.77 4.56 14.38
CA GLU A 98 3.06 3.51 15.10
C GLU A 98 1.68 3.24 14.46
N LEU A 99 0.95 4.28 14.07
CA LEU A 99 -0.30 4.14 13.35
C LEU A 99 -0.11 3.40 12.02
N SER A 100 0.94 3.76 11.26
CA SER A 100 1.27 3.10 9.99
C SER A 100 1.62 1.62 10.18
N LYS A 101 2.38 1.27 11.21
CA LYS A 101 2.69 -0.14 11.54
C LYS A 101 1.44 -0.93 11.87
N LEU A 102 0.55 -0.39 12.72
CA LEU A 102 -0.71 -1.05 13.09
C LEU A 102 -1.62 -1.24 11.87
N THR A 103 -1.73 -0.22 11.03
CA THR A 103 -2.53 -0.27 9.80
C THR A 103 -1.96 -1.30 8.83
N MET A 104 -0.64 -1.30 8.60
CA MET A 104 0.02 -2.25 7.71
C MET A 104 -0.16 -3.69 8.19
N ASN A 105 0.03 -3.96 9.48
CA ASN A 105 -0.18 -5.30 10.04
C ASN A 105 -1.62 -5.78 9.86
N SER A 106 -2.59 -4.88 10.03
CA SER A 106 -4.01 -5.18 9.83
C SER A 106 -4.31 -5.49 8.35
N LEU A 107 -3.77 -4.69 7.44
CA LEU A 107 -3.92 -4.90 5.99
C LEU A 107 -3.29 -6.22 5.53
N LEU A 108 -2.08 -6.54 5.98
CA LEU A 108 -1.42 -7.81 5.65
C LEU A 108 -2.21 -9.02 6.17
N SER A 109 -2.77 -8.90 7.36
CA SER A 109 -3.64 -9.94 7.93
C SER A 109 -4.92 -10.11 7.11
N ALA A 110 -5.56 -9.01 6.72
CA ALA A 110 -6.77 -9.03 5.90
C ALA A 110 -6.48 -9.60 4.50
N GLU A 111 -5.38 -9.17 3.85
CA GLU A 111 -4.93 -9.70 2.56
C GLU A 111 -4.69 -11.21 2.62
N SER A 112 -3.98 -11.68 3.66
CA SER A 112 -3.69 -13.10 3.84
C SER A 112 -4.98 -13.93 3.98
N LYS A 113 -5.92 -13.48 4.80
CA LYS A 113 -7.22 -14.15 4.97
C LYS A 113 -8.03 -14.16 3.67
N LEU A 114 -8.07 -13.05 2.96
CA LEU A 114 -8.76 -12.91 1.68
C LEU A 114 -8.18 -13.88 0.64
N LYS A 115 -6.86 -13.84 0.42
CA LYS A 115 -6.17 -14.74 -0.52
C LYS A 115 -6.37 -16.20 -0.17
N ASN A 116 -6.33 -16.55 1.11
CA ASN A 116 -6.54 -17.93 1.55
C ASN A 116 -7.96 -18.41 1.28
N SER A 117 -8.98 -17.61 1.59
CA SER A 117 -10.37 -17.93 1.29
C SER A 117 -10.60 -18.06 -0.22
N LEU A 118 -10.12 -17.09 -1.01
CA LEU A 118 -10.17 -17.15 -2.48
C LEU A 118 -9.51 -18.39 -3.02
N ALA A 119 -8.29 -18.69 -2.57
CA ALA A 119 -7.57 -19.88 -2.99
C ALA A 119 -8.38 -21.16 -2.76
N TYR A 120 -8.97 -21.28 -1.57
CA TYR A 120 -9.73 -22.45 -1.19
C TYR A 120 -11.05 -22.58 -1.97
N ARG A 121 -11.84 -21.49 -2.00
CA ARG A 121 -13.20 -21.51 -2.61
C ARG A 121 -13.12 -21.63 -4.13
N PHE A 122 -12.30 -20.82 -4.78
CA PHE A 122 -12.15 -20.88 -6.23
C PHE A 122 -11.51 -22.18 -6.69
N SER A 123 -10.45 -22.65 -6.03
CA SER A 123 -9.81 -23.92 -6.41
C SER A 123 -10.74 -25.12 -6.22
N GLY A 124 -11.48 -25.16 -5.13
CA GLY A 124 -12.45 -26.22 -4.88
C GLY A 124 -13.54 -26.29 -5.95
N ARG A 125 -13.89 -25.17 -6.55
CA ARG A 125 -14.92 -25.09 -7.58
C ARG A 125 -14.40 -25.34 -8.99
N TYR A 126 -13.27 -24.74 -9.37
CA TYR A 126 -12.79 -24.71 -10.75
C TYR A 126 -11.50 -25.48 -10.97
N CYS A 127 -10.61 -25.56 -9.97
CA CYS A 127 -9.26 -26.13 -10.09
C CYS A 127 -9.07 -27.42 -9.27
N TYR A 128 -10.11 -28.22 -9.13
CA TYR A 128 -10.21 -29.31 -8.15
C TYR A 128 -9.43 -30.59 -8.49
N ASN A 129 -8.80 -30.69 -9.66
CA ASN A 129 -7.96 -31.80 -10.05
C ASN A 129 -6.77 -31.37 -10.92
N ILE A 130 -5.83 -32.31 -11.20
CA ILE A 130 -4.60 -32.01 -11.93
C ILE A 130 -4.87 -31.50 -13.36
N SER A 131 -5.88 -32.02 -14.06
CA SER A 131 -6.19 -31.57 -15.42
C SER A 131 -6.74 -30.12 -15.43
N ARG A 132 -7.35 -29.71 -14.34
CA ARG A 132 -7.99 -28.37 -14.17
C ARG A 132 -7.18 -27.41 -13.31
N THR A 133 -5.91 -27.71 -13.03
CA THR A 133 -5.06 -26.88 -12.14
C THR A 133 -5.03 -25.40 -12.56
N GLU A 134 -5.03 -25.10 -13.86
CA GLU A 134 -4.95 -23.77 -14.44
C GLU A 134 -6.29 -23.23 -14.96
N GLU A 135 -7.42 -23.80 -14.54
CA GLU A 135 -8.77 -23.30 -14.90
C GLU A 135 -9.04 -21.85 -14.44
N TYR A 136 -8.22 -21.29 -13.57
CA TYR A 136 -8.26 -19.86 -13.24
C TYR A 136 -7.83 -18.98 -14.42
N LEU A 137 -7.18 -19.51 -15.44
CA LEU A 137 -6.87 -18.83 -16.70
C LEU A 137 -8.05 -18.86 -17.70
N ASN A 138 -9.07 -19.68 -17.45
CA ASN A 138 -10.21 -19.82 -18.33
C ASN A 138 -11.21 -18.66 -18.10
N PRO A 139 -11.41 -17.75 -19.07
CA PRO A 139 -12.31 -16.61 -18.93
C PRO A 139 -13.77 -17.00 -18.66
N ASN A 140 -14.18 -18.22 -19.04
CA ASN A 140 -15.55 -18.71 -18.82
C ASN A 140 -15.85 -19.01 -17.33
N ASN A 141 -14.84 -19.06 -16.47
CA ASN A 141 -15.02 -19.24 -15.02
C ASN A 141 -15.29 -17.93 -14.28
N TYR A 142 -15.41 -16.81 -15.00
CA TYR A 142 -15.65 -15.48 -14.47
C TYR A 142 -16.91 -14.88 -15.02
N ILE A 143 -17.50 -13.96 -14.29
CA ILE A 143 -18.66 -13.18 -14.76
C ILE A 143 -18.29 -11.72 -14.95
N GLN A 144 -18.91 -11.09 -15.94
CA GLN A 144 -18.83 -9.65 -16.12
C GLN A 144 -19.81 -8.99 -15.15
N PRO A 145 -19.36 -8.06 -14.28
CA PRO A 145 -20.28 -7.31 -13.43
C PRO A 145 -21.22 -6.48 -14.30
N THR A 146 -22.51 -6.54 -13.97
CA THR A 146 -23.56 -5.80 -14.71
C THR A 146 -23.74 -4.36 -14.24
N GLN A 147 -23.09 -3.96 -13.15
CA GLN A 147 -23.30 -2.65 -12.53
C GLN A 147 -22.29 -1.59 -12.96
N ARG A 148 -22.78 -0.37 -13.10
CA ARG A 148 -22.07 0.84 -13.53
C ARG A 148 -20.89 1.29 -12.62
N ALA A 149 -20.78 0.72 -11.42
CA ALA A 149 -19.79 1.13 -10.43
C ALA A 149 -18.36 0.63 -10.73
N LEU A 150 -18.20 -0.31 -11.65
CA LEU A 150 -16.91 -0.93 -11.93
C LEU A 150 -16.28 -0.31 -13.16
N TYR A 151 -15.20 0.42 -12.94
CA TYR A 151 -14.41 1.09 -13.96
C TYR A 151 -13.62 0.12 -14.86
N TYR A 152 -13.61 -1.19 -14.53
CA TYR A 152 -12.78 -2.19 -15.20
C TYR A 152 -13.65 -3.19 -15.96
N LYS A 153 -13.32 -3.40 -17.24
CA LYS A 153 -13.85 -4.52 -18.02
C LYS A 153 -13.04 -5.76 -17.71
N PHE A 154 -13.63 -6.94 -17.90
CA PHE A 154 -12.89 -8.19 -17.74
C PHE A 154 -11.66 -8.26 -18.68
N SER A 155 -11.73 -7.62 -19.85
CA SER A 155 -10.58 -7.48 -20.77
C SER A 155 -9.41 -6.72 -20.16
N ASP A 156 -9.65 -5.88 -19.16
CA ASP A 156 -8.62 -5.12 -18.45
C ASP A 156 -8.02 -5.95 -17.28
N PHE A 157 -8.63 -7.10 -16.99
CA PHE A 157 -8.23 -8.06 -15.96
C PHE A 157 -7.27 -9.10 -16.53
N THR A 158 -6.17 -8.65 -17.11
CA THR A 158 -5.15 -9.48 -17.76
C THR A 158 -4.42 -10.49 -16.86
N PRO A 159 -4.26 -10.30 -15.53
CA PRO A 159 -3.43 -11.18 -14.74
C PRO A 159 -3.83 -12.66 -14.75
N PHE A 160 -5.14 -12.95 -14.89
CA PHE A 160 -5.65 -14.31 -14.79
C PHE A 160 -6.13 -14.92 -16.11
N THR A 161 -6.13 -14.16 -17.19
CA THR A 161 -6.52 -14.65 -18.51
C THR A 161 -5.34 -14.69 -19.48
N ASP A 162 -4.19 -14.26 -19.03
CA ASP A 162 -2.97 -14.16 -19.83
C ASP A 162 -1.92 -15.17 -19.34
N ASN A 163 -1.62 -16.14 -20.20
CA ASN A 163 -0.55 -17.10 -19.93
C ASN A 163 0.83 -16.41 -19.75
N ASP A 164 1.05 -15.27 -20.40
CA ASP A 164 2.28 -14.48 -20.23
C ASP A 164 2.44 -13.97 -18.80
N TYR A 165 1.34 -13.65 -18.13
CA TYR A 165 1.38 -13.26 -16.74
C TYR A 165 1.85 -14.39 -15.82
N VAL A 166 1.38 -15.62 -16.03
CA VAL A 166 1.86 -16.82 -15.30
C VAL A 166 3.34 -17.04 -15.53
N GLN A 167 3.79 -16.92 -16.78
CA GLN A 167 5.22 -17.03 -17.11
C GLN A 167 6.05 -15.91 -16.46
N LYS A 168 5.50 -14.70 -16.34
CA LYS A 168 6.12 -13.60 -15.59
C LYS A 168 6.23 -13.92 -14.11
N LEU A 169 5.17 -14.45 -13.49
CA LEU A 169 5.21 -14.89 -12.09
C LEU A 169 6.29 -15.96 -11.84
N LYS A 170 6.37 -16.96 -12.72
CA LYS A 170 7.39 -18.02 -12.66
C LYS A 170 8.81 -17.46 -12.79
N ARG A 171 9.03 -16.49 -13.68
CA ARG A 171 10.34 -15.83 -13.83
C ARG A 171 10.74 -14.97 -12.63
N GLN A 172 9.77 -14.35 -11.97
CA GLN A 172 10.01 -13.49 -10.81
C GLN A 172 10.15 -14.27 -9.50
N ASN A 173 9.65 -15.49 -9.44
CA ASN A 173 9.58 -16.30 -8.22
C ASN A 173 10.07 -17.72 -8.47
N ASN A 174 11.32 -18.01 -8.11
CA ASN A 174 11.96 -19.31 -8.38
C ASN A 174 11.16 -20.52 -7.90
N TYR A 175 10.45 -20.40 -6.77
CA TYR A 175 9.62 -21.50 -6.26
C TYR A 175 8.40 -21.77 -7.14
N MET A 176 7.90 -20.77 -7.89
CA MET A 176 6.80 -20.95 -8.85
C MET A 176 7.27 -21.63 -10.13
N ALA A 177 8.53 -21.46 -10.50
CA ALA A 177 9.13 -22.10 -11.68
C ALA A 177 9.20 -23.63 -11.57
N ALA A 178 9.18 -24.17 -10.34
CA ALA A 178 9.17 -25.62 -10.10
C ALA A 178 7.84 -26.30 -10.50
N TYR A 179 6.77 -25.55 -10.74
CA TYR A 179 5.47 -26.10 -11.14
C TYR A 179 5.35 -26.12 -12.67
N ASP A 180 5.04 -27.27 -13.25
CA ASP A 180 4.67 -27.37 -14.66
C ASP A 180 3.38 -26.56 -14.91
N LYS A 181 2.30 -26.93 -14.21
CA LYS A 181 1.07 -26.15 -14.11
C LYS A 181 1.04 -25.42 -12.78
N LEU A 182 0.96 -24.08 -12.81
CA LEU A 182 0.99 -23.26 -11.60
C LEU A 182 -0.37 -23.30 -10.90
N PRO A 183 -0.49 -23.87 -9.69
CA PRO A 183 -1.75 -23.89 -8.98
C PRO A 183 -2.22 -22.50 -8.58
N PHE A 184 -3.54 -22.27 -8.59
CA PHE A 184 -4.13 -20.97 -8.27
C PHE A 184 -3.69 -20.43 -6.90
N TRP A 185 -3.67 -21.26 -5.85
CA TRP A 185 -3.24 -20.86 -4.50
C TRP A 185 -1.76 -20.47 -4.41
N ILE A 186 -0.94 -20.94 -5.35
CA ILE A 186 0.45 -20.49 -5.47
C ILE A 186 0.52 -19.18 -6.27
N ALA A 187 -0.22 -19.08 -7.38
CA ALA A 187 -0.30 -17.87 -8.20
C ALA A 187 -0.73 -16.65 -7.37
N LEU A 188 -1.72 -16.82 -6.49
CA LEU A 188 -2.22 -15.75 -5.60
C LEU A 188 -1.15 -15.13 -4.70
N LYS A 189 -0.09 -15.87 -4.35
CA LYS A 189 1.01 -15.32 -3.53
C LYS A 189 1.80 -14.23 -4.26
N GLY A 190 1.88 -14.30 -5.58
CA GLY A 190 2.57 -13.30 -6.40
C GLY A 190 1.72 -12.10 -6.80
N ILE A 191 0.47 -12.04 -6.36
CA ILE A 191 -0.48 -11.00 -6.76
C ILE A 191 -0.64 -9.98 -5.64
N VAL A 192 -0.67 -8.69 -6.00
CA VAL A 192 -0.89 -7.59 -5.03
C VAL A 192 -2.35 -7.51 -4.60
N LEU A 193 -2.60 -6.93 -3.42
CA LEU A 193 -3.96 -6.81 -2.85
C LEU A 193 -4.95 -6.15 -3.82
N GLY A 194 -4.56 -5.07 -4.50
CA GLY A 194 -5.42 -4.38 -5.47
C GLY A 194 -5.92 -5.31 -6.59
N THR A 195 -5.03 -6.12 -7.17
CA THR A 195 -5.40 -7.14 -8.16
C THR A 195 -6.29 -8.25 -7.57
N THR A 196 -6.05 -8.61 -6.31
CA THR A 196 -6.89 -9.59 -5.59
C THR A 196 -8.33 -9.05 -5.39
N ILE A 197 -8.49 -7.78 -5.09
CA ILE A 197 -9.81 -7.13 -4.97
C ILE A 197 -10.52 -7.10 -6.33
N LEU A 198 -9.80 -6.75 -7.42
CA LEU A 198 -10.36 -6.82 -8.77
C LEU A 198 -10.84 -8.23 -9.12
N PHE A 199 -10.09 -9.26 -8.72
CA PHE A 199 -10.47 -10.64 -8.94
C PHE A 199 -11.83 -10.99 -8.34
N ILE A 200 -12.13 -10.48 -7.14
CA ILE A 200 -13.41 -10.71 -6.45
C ILE A 200 -14.60 -10.16 -7.26
N GLN A 201 -14.41 -9.08 -7.98
CA GLN A 201 -15.48 -8.47 -8.77
C GLN A 201 -15.98 -9.39 -9.89
N PHE A 202 -15.10 -10.25 -10.41
CA PHE A 202 -15.41 -11.18 -11.50
C PHE A 202 -15.76 -12.60 -11.04
N LEU A 203 -15.82 -12.84 -9.73
CA LEU A 203 -16.24 -14.13 -9.20
C LEU A 203 -17.73 -14.39 -9.45
N ASP A 204 -18.09 -15.65 -9.65
CA ASP A 204 -19.48 -16.07 -9.63
C ASP A 204 -20.11 -15.82 -8.24
N PRO A 205 -21.45 -15.59 -8.17
CA PRO A 205 -22.12 -15.20 -6.92
C PRO A 205 -21.98 -16.24 -5.81
N ILE A 206 -21.83 -17.52 -6.14
CA ILE A 206 -21.73 -18.58 -5.12
C ILE A 206 -20.35 -18.48 -4.46
N THR A 207 -19.27 -18.48 -5.27
CA THR A 207 -17.89 -18.34 -4.77
C THR A 207 -17.71 -17.04 -4.01
N LYS A 208 -18.25 -15.93 -4.51
CA LYS A 208 -18.23 -14.62 -3.85
C LYS A 208 -18.88 -14.65 -2.47
N ASN A 209 -20.09 -15.22 -2.37
CA ASN A 209 -20.79 -15.37 -1.11
C ASN A 209 -20.07 -16.29 -0.11
N GLU A 210 -19.43 -17.35 -0.58
CA GLU A 210 -18.62 -18.20 0.30
C GLU A 210 -17.40 -17.45 0.85
N VAL A 211 -16.71 -16.67 0.03
CA VAL A 211 -15.60 -15.81 0.47
C VAL A 211 -16.09 -14.76 1.49
N LYS A 212 -17.24 -14.11 1.24
CA LYS A 212 -17.85 -13.16 2.20
C LYS A 212 -18.10 -13.82 3.56
N LYS A 213 -18.64 -15.03 3.58
CA LYS A 213 -18.88 -15.79 4.82
C LYS A 213 -17.58 -16.11 5.55
N ASP A 214 -16.55 -16.57 4.85
CA ASP A 214 -15.25 -16.88 5.45
C ASP A 214 -14.62 -15.65 6.11
N LEU A 215 -14.83 -14.47 5.52
CA LEU A 215 -14.35 -13.19 6.04
C LEU A 215 -15.28 -12.57 7.09
N LYS A 216 -16.43 -13.21 7.39
CA LYS A 216 -17.49 -12.67 8.25
C LYS A 216 -18.07 -11.34 7.76
N MET A 217 -18.12 -11.18 6.45
CA MET A 217 -18.66 -10.00 5.76
C MET A 217 -20.01 -10.23 5.10
N ASP A 218 -20.68 -11.30 5.45
CA ASP A 218 -21.99 -11.72 4.92
C ASP A 218 -23.13 -10.70 5.18
N LYS A 219 -22.91 -9.79 6.14
CA LYS A 219 -23.87 -8.70 6.47
C LYS A 219 -23.69 -7.44 5.60
N PHE A 220 -22.58 -7.35 4.85
CA PHE A 220 -22.35 -6.21 3.97
C PHE A 220 -23.00 -6.44 2.60
N SER A 221 -23.51 -5.35 2.01
CA SER A 221 -23.94 -5.36 0.60
C SER A 221 -22.77 -5.69 -0.33
N ASP A 222 -23.08 -6.08 -1.57
CA ASP A 222 -22.03 -6.34 -2.54
C ASP A 222 -21.18 -5.09 -2.81
N ASP A 223 -21.81 -3.91 -2.87
CA ASP A 223 -21.11 -2.63 -3.02
C ASP A 223 -20.12 -2.36 -1.88
N GLY A 224 -20.46 -2.73 -0.65
CA GLY A 224 -19.56 -2.59 0.52
C GLY A 224 -18.46 -3.63 0.60
N PHE A 225 -18.52 -4.69 -0.22
CA PHE A 225 -17.47 -5.71 -0.30
C PHE A 225 -16.47 -5.43 -1.44
N GLU A 226 -16.88 -4.65 -2.42
CA GLU A 226 -16.09 -4.34 -3.62
C GLU A 226 -15.29 -3.02 -3.51
N LEU A 227 -15.42 -2.29 -2.37
CA LEU A 227 -14.63 -1.11 -2.07
C LEU A 227 -13.17 -1.47 -1.77
#